data_4079db5c5c149ef2e7b0d9def332567b
#
_entry.id   4079db5c5c149ef2e7b0d9def332567b
#
_cell.length_a   1.000
_cell.length_b   1.000
_cell.length_c   1.000
_cell.angle_alpha   90.00
_cell.angle_beta   90.00
_cell.angle_gamma   90.00
#
_symmetry.space_group_name_H-M   'P 1'
#
loop_
_entity.id
_entity.type
_entity.pdbx_description
1 polymer ?
#
loop_
_entity_poly.entity_id
_entity_poly.type
_entity_poly.pdbx_seq_one_letter_code
_entity_poly.pdbx_strand_id
1 'polypeptide(L)'
;MRLDKSSDITKNIKIMEWMKTELILSIGDLFNLIFKGVKPLDETLQDTLANIIMITYLLGKRLGLGFNEIDYKIKEKIKIGIDENHSVESWYGDLSKLKKHMDNKEWL
;
A
#
# COMPACT_ATOMS: atom_id res chain seq x y z
N MET A 1 1.87 -35.61 4.89
CA MET A 1 3.20 -35.07 5.18
C MET A 1 3.07 -33.86 6.10
N ARG A 2 3.90 -33.82 7.09
CA ARG A 2 3.84 -32.73 8.06
C ARG A 2 4.98 -31.76 7.82
N LEU A 3 4.67 -30.48 7.74
CA LEU A 3 5.68 -29.45 7.58
C LEU A 3 6.38 -29.21 8.91
N ASP A 4 7.69 -29.05 8.84
CA ASP A 4 8.48 -28.67 9.98
C ASP A 4 8.24 -27.18 10.29
N LYS A 5 7.95 -26.86 11.55
CA LYS A 5 7.73 -25.47 11.96
C LYS A 5 8.96 -24.61 11.70
N SER A 6 10.14 -25.15 11.86
CA SER A 6 11.38 -24.44 11.55
C SER A 6 11.44 -24.01 10.09
N SER A 7 11.01 -24.91 9.18
CA SER A 7 10.97 -24.61 7.76
C SER A 7 9.98 -23.51 7.44
N ASP A 8 8.80 -23.55 8.07
CA ASP A 8 7.77 -22.52 7.88
C ASP A 8 8.21 -21.17 8.41
N ILE A 9 8.83 -21.15 9.57
CA ILE A 9 9.38 -19.91 10.14
C ILE A 9 10.47 -19.34 9.25
N THR A 10 11.35 -20.19 8.74
CA THR A 10 12.43 -19.77 7.83
C THR A 10 11.88 -19.18 6.55
N LYS A 11 10.88 -19.83 5.96
CA LYS A 11 10.24 -19.32 4.74
C LYS A 11 9.58 -17.97 4.99
N ASN A 12 8.89 -17.82 6.11
CA ASN A 12 8.23 -16.57 6.45
C ASN A 12 9.24 -15.43 6.62
N ILE A 13 10.35 -15.70 7.30
CA ILE A 13 11.41 -14.71 7.47
C ILE A 13 12.00 -14.31 6.12
N LYS A 14 12.28 -15.27 5.26
CA LYS A 14 12.86 -14.98 3.94
C LYS A 14 11.93 -14.13 3.09
N ILE A 15 10.65 -14.47 3.06
CA ILE A 15 9.70 -13.71 2.24
C ILE A 15 9.50 -12.30 2.81
N MET A 16 9.49 -12.14 4.12
CA MET A 16 9.37 -10.83 4.73
C MET A 16 10.59 -9.96 4.44
N GLU A 17 11.78 -10.54 4.49
CA GLU A 17 12.99 -9.79 4.15
C GLU A 17 12.97 -9.36 2.68
N TRP A 18 12.51 -10.22 1.79
CA TRP A 18 12.33 -9.85 0.38
C TRP A 18 11.33 -8.71 0.23
N MET A 19 10.19 -8.80 0.91
CA MET A 19 9.16 -7.76 0.85
C MET A 19 9.65 -6.42 1.38
N LYS A 20 10.39 -6.44 2.48
CA LYS A 20 10.98 -5.23 3.05
C LYS A 20 11.92 -4.56 2.05
N THR A 21 12.80 -5.35 1.44
CA THR A 21 13.76 -4.86 0.45
C THR A 21 13.03 -4.27 -0.75
N GLU A 22 12.05 -4.99 -1.29
CA GLU A 22 11.27 -4.52 -2.43
C GLU A 22 10.52 -3.23 -2.12
N LEU A 23 9.96 -3.13 -0.93
CA LEU A 23 9.23 -1.93 -0.53
C LEU A 23 10.17 -0.72 -0.46
N ILE A 24 11.33 -0.88 0.17
CA ILE A 24 12.31 0.20 0.27
C ILE A 24 12.79 0.63 -1.11
N LEU A 25 13.12 -0.33 -1.97
CA LEU A 25 13.59 -0.03 -3.33
C LEU A 25 12.50 0.67 -4.14
N SER A 26 11.26 0.22 -4.04
CA SER A 26 10.15 0.83 -4.77
C SER A 26 9.88 2.26 -4.30
N ILE A 27 10.00 2.53 -3.01
CA ILE A 27 9.86 3.89 -2.48
C ILE A 27 10.97 4.79 -3.03
N GLY A 28 12.20 4.29 -3.06
CA GLY A 28 13.32 5.01 -3.64
C GLY A 28 13.10 5.32 -5.12
N ASP A 29 12.61 4.33 -5.86
CA ASP A 29 12.28 4.50 -7.27
C ASP A 29 11.21 5.57 -7.47
N LEU A 30 10.18 5.55 -6.61
CA LEU A 30 9.11 6.55 -6.67
C LEU A 30 9.67 7.96 -6.51
N PHE A 31 10.50 8.18 -5.50
CA PHE A 31 11.07 9.50 -5.26
C PHE A 31 11.96 9.96 -6.42
N ASN A 32 12.70 9.03 -7.01
CA ASN A 32 13.54 9.32 -8.16
C ASN A 32 12.68 9.72 -9.37
N LEU A 33 11.56 9.01 -9.60
CA LEU A 33 10.62 9.36 -10.68
C LEU A 33 9.99 10.74 -10.46
N ILE A 34 9.61 11.05 -9.24
CA ILE A 34 9.06 12.37 -8.90
C ILE A 34 10.11 13.46 -9.18
N PHE A 35 11.34 13.23 -8.75
CA PHE A 35 12.44 14.17 -8.97
C PHE A 35 12.68 14.43 -10.45
N LYS A 36 12.60 13.40 -11.28
CA LYS A 36 12.78 13.52 -12.73
C LYS A 36 11.59 14.16 -13.44
N GLY A 37 10.47 14.32 -12.77
CA GLY A 37 9.27 14.89 -13.37
C GLY A 37 8.59 13.96 -14.37
N VAL A 38 8.47 12.69 -14.05
CA VAL A 38 7.85 11.70 -14.92
C VAL A 38 6.37 12.02 -15.11
N LYS A 39 5.89 11.85 -16.34
CA LYS A 39 4.49 12.14 -16.68
C LYS A 39 3.53 11.15 -16.02
N PRO A 40 2.32 11.61 -15.64
CA PRO A 40 1.34 10.73 -14.94
C PRO A 40 0.95 9.47 -15.69
N LEU A 41 0.96 9.50 -17.03
CA LEU A 41 0.58 8.34 -17.84
C LEU A 41 1.72 7.37 -18.08
N ASP A 42 2.88 7.63 -17.53
CA ASP A 42 4.02 6.72 -17.66
C ASP A 42 3.75 5.44 -16.88
N GLU A 43 3.87 4.30 -17.56
CA GLU A 43 3.64 2.99 -16.97
C GLU A 43 4.58 2.74 -15.78
N THR A 44 5.80 3.24 -15.84
CA THR A 44 6.79 3.05 -14.77
C THR A 44 6.28 3.64 -13.46
N LEU A 45 5.68 4.83 -13.52
CA LEU A 45 5.12 5.46 -12.32
C LEU A 45 3.95 4.64 -11.78
N GLN A 46 3.05 4.21 -12.65
CA GLN A 46 1.91 3.40 -12.27
C GLN A 46 2.34 2.06 -11.66
N ASP A 47 3.30 1.39 -12.28
CA ASP A 47 3.83 0.12 -11.79
C ASP A 47 4.48 0.28 -10.42
N THR A 48 5.24 1.35 -10.23
CA THR A 48 5.92 1.61 -8.96
C THR A 48 4.92 1.82 -7.83
N LEU A 49 3.90 2.65 -8.07
CA LEU A 49 2.86 2.90 -7.07
C LEU A 49 2.06 1.64 -6.77
N ALA A 50 1.67 0.90 -7.80
CA ALA A 50 0.95 -0.36 -7.63
C ALA A 50 1.77 -1.36 -6.83
N ASN A 51 3.08 -1.44 -7.10
CA ASN A 51 3.97 -2.35 -6.39
C ASN A 51 4.06 -2.01 -4.90
N ILE A 52 4.17 -0.72 -4.57
CA ILE A 52 4.22 -0.27 -3.18
C ILE A 52 2.94 -0.69 -2.44
N ILE A 53 1.80 -0.45 -3.04
CA ILE A 53 0.50 -0.77 -2.41
C ILE A 53 0.36 -2.29 -2.25
N MET A 54 0.66 -3.04 -3.30
CA MET A 54 0.56 -4.50 -3.29
C MET A 54 1.46 -5.12 -2.22
N ILE A 55 2.72 -4.71 -2.19
CA ILE A 55 3.68 -5.27 -1.23
C ILE A 55 3.28 -4.92 0.20
N THR A 56 2.75 -3.71 0.43
CA THR A 56 2.28 -3.31 1.76
C THR A 56 1.16 -4.24 2.24
N TYR A 57 0.19 -4.55 1.39
CA TYR A 57 -0.86 -5.51 1.72
C TYR A 57 -0.29 -6.90 2.04
N LEU A 58 0.62 -7.37 1.19
CA LEU A 58 1.19 -8.71 1.35
C LEU A 58 2.04 -8.81 2.62
N LEU A 59 2.78 -7.76 2.93
CA LEU A 59 3.57 -7.70 4.16
C LEU A 59 2.65 -7.74 5.39
N GLY A 60 1.56 -6.98 5.36
CA GLY A 60 0.55 -7.03 6.41
C GLY A 60 0.03 -8.44 6.63
N LYS A 61 -0.24 -9.17 5.54
CA LYS A 61 -0.68 -10.57 5.62
C LYS A 61 0.34 -11.45 6.33
N ARG A 62 1.62 -11.26 6.02
CA ARG A 62 2.69 -12.03 6.70
C ARG A 62 2.82 -11.69 8.17
N LEU A 63 2.41 -10.48 8.55
CA LEU A 63 2.43 -10.05 9.96
C LEU A 63 1.16 -10.45 10.72
N GLY A 64 0.22 -11.11 10.05
CA GLY A 64 -1.00 -11.61 10.69
C GLY A 64 -2.23 -10.75 10.50
N LEU A 65 -2.16 -9.73 9.65
CA LEU A 65 -3.30 -8.86 9.37
C LEU A 65 -4.07 -9.33 8.13
N GLY A 66 -5.38 -9.24 8.17
CA GLY A 66 -6.18 -9.43 6.97
C GLY A 66 -6.18 -8.18 6.12
N PHE A 67 -6.43 -8.33 4.83
CA PHE A 67 -6.52 -7.19 3.93
C PHE A 67 -7.63 -6.23 4.37
N ASN A 68 -8.74 -6.77 4.85
CA ASN A 68 -9.87 -5.96 5.33
C ASN A 68 -9.50 -5.09 6.53
N GLU A 69 -8.63 -5.58 7.40
CA GLU A 69 -8.19 -4.81 8.56
C GLU A 69 -7.41 -3.59 8.14
N ILE A 70 -6.56 -3.73 7.12
CA ILE A 70 -5.81 -2.60 6.56
C ILE A 70 -6.78 -1.62 5.90
N ASP A 71 -7.71 -2.13 5.09
CA ASP A 71 -8.70 -1.28 4.42
C ASP A 71 -9.53 -0.50 5.41
N TYR A 72 -9.96 -1.15 6.48
CA TYR A 72 -10.73 -0.48 7.54
C TYR A 72 -9.94 0.68 8.15
N LYS A 73 -8.67 0.46 8.44
CA LYS A 73 -7.81 1.51 8.99
C LYS A 73 -7.60 2.66 8.02
N ILE A 74 -7.48 2.37 6.75
CA ILE A 74 -7.37 3.41 5.73
C ILE A 74 -8.63 4.26 5.73
N LYS A 75 -9.81 3.63 5.73
CA LYS A 75 -11.09 4.34 5.74
C LYS A 75 -11.25 5.20 6.99
N GLU A 76 -10.82 4.69 8.14
CA GLU A 76 -10.86 5.44 9.40
C GLU A 76 -9.99 6.69 9.32
N LYS A 77 -8.77 6.54 8.80
CA LYS A 77 -7.84 7.67 8.62
C LYS A 77 -8.38 8.71 7.64
N ILE A 78 -9.03 8.26 6.58
CA ILE A 78 -9.66 9.16 5.61
C ILE A 78 -10.75 9.98 6.29
N LYS A 79 -11.60 9.32 7.07
CA LYS A 79 -12.68 10.01 7.77
C LYS A 79 -12.15 11.08 8.73
N ILE A 80 -11.13 10.73 9.51
CA ILE A 80 -10.50 11.67 10.43
C ILE A 80 -9.93 12.87 9.65
N GLY A 81 -9.23 12.61 8.55
CA GLY A 81 -8.67 13.68 7.74
C GLY A 81 -9.71 14.61 7.15
N ILE A 82 -10.85 14.07 6.74
CA ILE A 82 -11.97 14.87 6.23
C ILE A 82 -12.56 15.70 7.38
N ASP A 83 -12.84 15.07 8.51
CA ASP A 83 -13.45 15.74 9.67
C ASP A 83 -12.56 16.87 10.20
N GLU A 84 -11.26 16.68 10.19
CA GLU A 84 -10.28 17.66 10.63
C GLU A 84 -9.91 18.66 9.53
N ASN A 85 -10.49 18.53 8.35
CA ASN A 85 -10.24 19.38 7.20
C ASN A 85 -8.76 19.49 6.87
N HIS A 86 -8.09 18.34 6.79
CA HIS A 86 -6.68 18.23 6.40
C HIS A 86 -6.42 18.99 5.09
N SER A 87 -5.24 19.55 4.92
CA SER A 87 -4.89 20.35 3.73
C SER A 87 -5.15 19.62 2.41
N VAL A 88 -4.89 18.30 2.36
CA VAL A 88 -5.18 17.50 1.16
C VAL A 88 -6.68 17.56 0.83
N GLU A 89 -7.54 17.55 1.84
CA GLU A 89 -8.97 17.66 1.62
C GLU A 89 -9.38 19.08 1.29
N SER A 90 -8.93 20.07 2.07
CA SER A 90 -9.36 21.46 1.88
C SER A 90 -8.86 22.06 0.57
N TRP A 91 -7.70 21.63 0.08
CA TRP A 91 -7.15 22.16 -1.17
C TRP A 91 -7.61 21.41 -2.41
N TYR A 92 -7.76 20.08 -2.32
CA TYR A 92 -7.99 19.26 -3.50
C TYR A 92 -9.22 18.36 -3.42
N GLY A 93 -9.77 18.14 -2.22
CA GLY A 93 -10.86 17.18 -2.03
C GLY A 93 -10.44 15.73 -2.25
N ASP A 94 -9.15 15.45 -2.16
CA ASP A 94 -8.62 14.12 -2.50
C ASP A 94 -9.00 13.04 -1.53
N LEU A 95 -9.19 13.37 -0.24
CA LEU A 95 -9.62 12.37 0.73
C LEU A 95 -11.05 11.90 0.45
N SER A 96 -11.94 12.82 0.09
CA SER A 96 -13.30 12.47 -0.32
C SER A 96 -13.31 11.63 -1.58
N LYS A 97 -12.44 11.92 -2.52
CA LYS A 97 -12.30 11.15 -3.76
C LYS A 97 -11.78 9.75 -3.47
N LEU A 98 -10.79 9.63 -2.60
CA LEU A 98 -10.26 8.34 -2.21
C LEU A 98 -11.30 7.53 -1.46
N LYS A 99 -12.09 8.17 -0.59
CA LYS A 99 -13.19 7.52 0.12
C LYS A 99 -14.16 6.87 -0.87
N LYS A 100 -14.56 7.62 -1.90
CA LYS A 100 -15.44 7.09 -2.95
C LYS A 100 -14.83 5.90 -3.65
N HIS A 101 -13.56 5.99 -3.98
CA HIS A 101 -12.84 4.91 -4.62
C HIS A 101 -12.82 3.66 -3.74
N MET A 102 -12.55 3.81 -2.45
CA MET A 102 -12.50 2.70 -1.51
C MET A 102 -13.88 2.07 -1.31
N ASP A 103 -14.94 2.89 -1.26
CA ASP A 103 -16.30 2.41 -1.06
C ASP A 103 -16.85 1.66 -2.28
N ASN A 104 -16.33 1.96 -3.46
CA ASN A 104 -16.78 1.35 -4.71
C ASN A 104 -15.90 0.19 -5.17
N LYS A 105 -15.11 -0.37 -4.28
CA LYS A 105 -14.15 -1.42 -4.58
C LYS A 105 -14.76 -2.82 -4.56
N GLU A 106 -15.85 -3.01 -5.24
CA GLU A 106 -16.46 -4.33 -5.30
C GLU A 106 -16.46 -4.92 -6.70
N TRP A 107 -15.55 -4.43 -7.49
CA TRP A 107 -15.48 -4.71 -8.91
C TRP A 107 -14.95 -6.11 -9.24
N LEU A 108 -14.56 -6.85 -8.28
CA LEU A 108 -14.14 -8.22 -8.45
C LEU A 108 -14.82 -9.10 -7.42
#